data_7b39340a356e39661f0ddb00a57a0b53
#
_entry.id   7b39340a356e39661f0ddb00a57a0b53
#
_cell.length_a   1.000
_cell.length_b   1.000
_cell.length_c   1.000
_cell.angle_alpha   90.00
_cell.angle_beta   90.00
_cell.angle_gamma   90.00
#
_symmetry.space_group_name_H-M   'P 1'
#
loop_
_entity.id
_entity.type
_entity.pdbx_description
1 polymer ?
#
loop_
_entity_poly.entity_id
_entity_poly.type
_entity_poly.pdbx_seq_one_letter_code
_entity_poly.pdbx_strand_id
1 'polypeptide(L)'
;MKVEFADSFWKSLKTLSRHETWWYKTYEFFRRDLPYFLENIWFFRKELYAFRSWDYSFNLDLFRRSLEKTVDTIEHHGHEVEESRMKKVEKMKRTIQLIKNVRSDEYVRNAEKELGKIKNSDWLWTDREDTDEERIHNKKVFERAREIEISEWKELWLIVHGQDMSEFRKIYDGKTDEEKQDEGVWNDWFDGSGMKSWWD
;
A
#
# COMPACT_ATOMS: atom_id res chain seq x y z
N MET A 1 -10.46 -1.30 -54.96
CA MET A 1 -10.32 -0.24 -53.95
C MET A 1 -11.63 0.19 -53.28
N LYS A 2 -12.77 0.26 -53.94
CA LYS A 2 -14.07 0.63 -53.35
C LYS A 2 -14.66 -0.43 -52.41
N VAL A 3 -14.40 -1.72 -52.65
CA VAL A 3 -14.96 -2.84 -51.86
C VAL A 3 -14.28 -2.96 -50.49
N GLU A 4 -12.96 -2.80 -50.41
CA GLU A 4 -12.21 -2.90 -49.16
C GLU A 4 -12.55 -1.77 -48.17
N PHE A 5 -12.82 -0.56 -48.70
CA PHE A 5 -13.21 0.57 -47.87
C PHE A 5 -14.61 0.36 -47.24
N ALA A 6 -15.55 -0.16 -48.01
CA ALA A 6 -16.89 -0.45 -47.51
C ALA A 6 -16.89 -1.55 -46.47
N ASP A 7 -16.12 -2.62 -46.68
CA ASP A 7 -15.99 -3.72 -45.68
C ASP A 7 -15.30 -3.26 -44.38
N SER A 8 -14.29 -2.42 -44.48
CA SER A 8 -13.63 -1.82 -43.32
C SER A 8 -14.57 -0.87 -42.57
N PHE A 9 -15.34 -0.06 -43.25
CA PHE A 9 -16.31 0.86 -42.65
C PHE A 9 -17.42 0.10 -41.89
N TRP A 10 -18.02 -0.91 -42.51
CA TRP A 10 -19.07 -1.72 -41.91
C TRP A 10 -18.53 -2.55 -40.71
N LYS A 11 -17.31 -3.05 -40.81
CA LYS A 11 -16.63 -3.70 -39.65
C LYS A 11 -16.40 -2.73 -38.51
N SER A 12 -15.93 -1.53 -38.77
CA SER A 12 -15.72 -0.49 -37.76
C SER A 12 -17.03 -0.04 -37.11
N LEU A 13 -18.09 0.16 -37.91
CA LEU A 13 -19.43 0.47 -37.41
C LEU A 13 -20.02 -0.68 -36.56
N LYS A 14 -19.82 -1.92 -36.96
CA LYS A 14 -20.23 -3.09 -36.19
C LYS A 14 -19.50 -3.18 -34.89
N THR A 15 -18.21 -2.84 -34.85
CA THR A 15 -17.40 -2.85 -33.67
C THR A 15 -17.83 -1.73 -32.69
N LEU A 16 -18.02 -0.51 -33.20
CA LEU A 16 -18.51 0.64 -32.43
C LEU A 16 -19.92 0.39 -31.87
N SER A 17 -20.86 -0.07 -32.68
CA SER A 17 -22.22 -0.37 -32.23
C SER A 17 -22.29 -1.52 -31.25
N ARG A 18 -21.33 -2.44 -31.29
CA ARG A 18 -21.28 -3.59 -30.41
C ARG A 18 -20.91 -3.19 -28.97
N HIS A 19 -19.95 -2.26 -28.78
CA HIS A 19 -19.49 -1.84 -27.47
C HIS A 19 -20.46 -0.90 -26.75
N GLU A 20 -21.31 -0.18 -27.46
CA GLU A 20 -22.25 0.77 -26.87
C GLU A 20 -23.66 0.21 -26.63
N THR A 21 -23.99 -0.96 -27.19
CA THR A 21 -25.31 -1.57 -27.03
C THR A 21 -25.54 -2.07 -25.59
N TRP A 22 -26.72 -1.80 -25.03
CA TRP A 22 -27.06 -2.18 -23.66
C TRP A 22 -26.90 -3.69 -23.40
N TRP A 23 -27.21 -4.55 -24.36
CA TRP A 23 -27.05 -6.00 -24.22
C TRP A 23 -25.58 -6.42 -24.19
N TYR A 24 -24.67 -5.72 -24.88
CA TYR A 24 -23.23 -5.97 -24.78
C TYR A 24 -22.70 -5.56 -23.40
N LYS A 25 -23.12 -4.40 -22.88
CA LYS A 25 -22.80 -3.98 -21.51
C LYS A 25 -23.32 -4.97 -20.47
N THR A 26 -24.55 -5.50 -20.69
CA THR A 26 -25.12 -6.54 -19.81
C THR A 26 -24.31 -7.84 -19.88
N TYR A 27 -23.91 -8.26 -21.09
CA TYR A 27 -23.08 -9.44 -21.26
C TYR A 27 -21.70 -9.28 -20.61
N GLU A 28 -21.01 -8.14 -20.82
CA GLU A 28 -19.73 -7.83 -20.18
C GLU A 28 -19.86 -7.79 -18.65
N PHE A 29 -20.94 -7.20 -18.13
CA PHE A 29 -21.22 -7.20 -16.70
C PHE A 29 -21.28 -8.63 -16.14
N PHE A 30 -22.07 -9.52 -16.72
CA PHE A 30 -22.18 -10.89 -16.21
C PHE A 30 -20.92 -11.72 -16.43
N ARG A 31 -20.21 -11.51 -17.55
CA ARG A 31 -19.03 -12.29 -17.90
C ARG A 31 -17.78 -11.86 -17.16
N ARG A 32 -17.61 -10.56 -16.93
CA ARG A 32 -16.38 -9.98 -16.38
C ARG A 32 -16.60 -9.29 -15.04
N ASP A 33 -17.50 -8.32 -15.01
CA ASP A 33 -17.59 -7.41 -13.86
C ASP A 33 -18.20 -8.08 -12.63
N LEU A 34 -19.24 -8.90 -12.81
CA LEU A 34 -19.88 -9.64 -11.71
C LEU A 34 -18.96 -10.69 -11.07
N PRO A 35 -18.23 -11.54 -11.82
CA PRO A 35 -17.24 -12.43 -11.23
C PRO A 35 -16.16 -11.69 -10.44
N TYR A 36 -15.58 -10.61 -10.97
CA TYR A 36 -14.62 -9.79 -10.27
C TYR A 36 -15.20 -9.15 -9.01
N PHE A 37 -16.43 -8.66 -9.08
CA PHE A 37 -17.11 -8.09 -7.93
C PHE A 37 -17.30 -9.13 -6.81
N LEU A 38 -17.77 -10.32 -7.14
CA LEU A 38 -17.95 -11.40 -6.19
C LEU A 38 -16.62 -11.88 -5.59
N GLU A 39 -15.57 -11.99 -6.41
CA GLU A 39 -14.22 -12.30 -5.96
C GLU A 39 -13.71 -11.23 -4.98
N ASN A 40 -13.89 -9.96 -5.31
CA ASN A 40 -13.47 -8.87 -4.44
C ASN A 40 -14.23 -8.85 -3.13
N ILE A 41 -15.57 -9.05 -3.14
CA ILE A 41 -16.36 -9.19 -1.91
C ILE A 41 -15.84 -10.35 -1.07
N TRP A 42 -15.60 -11.49 -1.68
CA TRP A 42 -15.08 -12.67 -0.98
C TRP A 42 -13.69 -12.42 -0.39
N PHE A 43 -12.83 -11.75 -1.14
CA PHE A 43 -11.49 -11.41 -0.70
C PHE A 43 -11.47 -10.44 0.49
N PHE A 44 -12.29 -9.39 0.44
CA PHE A 44 -12.36 -8.35 1.46
C PHE A 44 -13.42 -8.61 2.55
N ARG A 45 -14.12 -9.76 2.52
CA ARG A 45 -15.29 -10.01 3.38
C ARG A 45 -15.06 -9.78 4.86
N LYS A 46 -13.89 -10.08 5.38
CA LYS A 46 -13.56 -9.91 6.81
C LYS A 46 -13.41 -8.44 7.16
N GLU A 47 -12.67 -7.73 6.35
CA GLU A 47 -12.42 -6.31 6.50
C GLU A 47 -13.72 -5.50 6.31
N LEU A 48 -14.52 -5.86 5.31
CA LEU A 48 -15.82 -5.22 5.07
C LEU A 48 -16.82 -5.51 6.21
N TYR A 49 -16.85 -6.71 6.74
CA TYR A 49 -17.71 -7.05 7.89
C TYR A 49 -17.33 -6.26 9.14
N ALA A 50 -16.03 -6.11 9.40
CA ALA A 50 -15.50 -5.38 10.54
C ALA A 50 -15.53 -3.86 10.34
N PHE A 51 -15.71 -3.35 9.11
CA PHE A 51 -15.55 -1.96 8.75
C PHE A 51 -16.40 -1.01 9.58
N ARG A 52 -15.77 0.05 10.08
CA ARG A 52 -16.41 1.17 10.79
C ARG A 52 -15.88 2.47 10.21
N SER A 53 -16.78 3.26 9.61
CA SER A 53 -16.42 4.47 8.85
C SER A 53 -15.78 5.59 9.69
N TRP A 54 -15.95 5.57 11.00
CA TRP A 54 -15.38 6.56 11.93
C TRP A 54 -14.00 6.20 12.46
N ASP A 55 -13.53 4.99 12.22
CA ASP A 55 -12.23 4.53 12.71
C ASP A 55 -11.26 4.32 11.53
N TYR A 56 -10.24 5.14 11.48
CA TYR A 56 -9.21 5.09 10.43
C TYR A 56 -8.50 3.74 10.34
N SER A 57 -8.44 3.01 11.43
CA SER A 57 -7.76 1.71 11.48
C SER A 57 -8.36 0.68 10.51
N PHE A 58 -9.68 0.75 10.27
CA PHE A 58 -10.33 -0.12 9.27
C PHE A 58 -9.98 0.27 7.84
N ASN A 59 -9.71 1.55 7.57
CA ASN A 59 -9.21 1.99 6.27
C ASN A 59 -7.80 1.44 6.03
N LEU A 60 -6.96 1.41 7.07
CA LEU A 60 -5.63 0.78 7.00
C LEU A 60 -5.73 -0.73 6.77
N ASP A 61 -6.70 -1.42 7.38
CA ASP A 61 -6.93 -2.85 7.15
C ASP A 61 -7.32 -3.15 5.69
N LEU A 62 -8.21 -2.34 5.09
CA LEU A 62 -8.56 -2.45 3.68
C LEU A 62 -7.35 -2.18 2.78
N PHE A 63 -6.58 -1.15 3.08
CA PHE A 63 -5.36 -0.81 2.33
C PHE A 63 -4.33 -1.94 2.42
N ARG A 64 -4.05 -2.42 3.64
CA ARG A 64 -3.16 -3.58 3.87
C ARG A 64 -3.59 -4.79 3.05
N ARG A 65 -4.90 -5.12 3.09
CA ARG A 65 -5.44 -6.27 2.38
C ARG A 65 -5.32 -6.11 0.87
N SER A 66 -5.53 -4.89 0.36
CA SER A 66 -5.29 -4.57 -1.06
C SER A 66 -3.83 -4.78 -1.43
N LEU A 67 -2.90 -4.27 -0.62
CA LEU A 67 -1.46 -4.45 -0.84
C LEU A 67 -1.05 -5.93 -0.84
N GLU A 68 -1.60 -6.76 0.05
CA GLU A 68 -1.33 -8.20 0.07
C GLU A 68 -1.67 -8.86 -1.28
N LYS A 69 -2.82 -8.49 -1.88
CA LYS A 69 -3.20 -8.98 -3.22
C LYS A 69 -2.28 -8.44 -4.32
N THR A 70 -1.91 -7.16 -4.22
CA THR A 70 -1.02 -6.52 -5.21
C THR A 70 0.38 -7.13 -5.17
N VAL A 71 0.94 -7.35 -3.98
CA VAL A 71 2.24 -8.00 -3.79
C VAL A 71 2.25 -9.38 -4.43
N ASP A 72 1.25 -10.20 -4.15
CA ASP A 72 1.13 -11.55 -4.74
C ASP A 72 1.08 -11.50 -6.27
N THR A 73 0.31 -10.56 -6.82
CA THR A 73 0.20 -10.40 -8.28
C THR A 73 1.52 -9.93 -8.91
N ILE A 74 2.19 -8.93 -8.32
CA ILE A 74 3.43 -8.38 -8.87
C ILE A 74 4.58 -9.39 -8.72
N GLU A 75 4.68 -10.08 -7.60
CA GLU A 75 5.72 -11.07 -7.34
C GLU A 75 5.68 -12.22 -8.34
N HIS A 76 4.48 -12.71 -8.72
CA HIS A 76 4.31 -13.87 -9.59
C HIS A 76 4.02 -13.55 -11.05
N HIS A 77 3.44 -12.39 -11.35
CA HIS A 77 2.93 -12.05 -12.68
C HIS A 77 3.39 -10.68 -13.20
N GLY A 78 4.30 -10.00 -12.48
CA GLY A 78 4.82 -8.70 -12.91
C GLY A 78 5.62 -8.80 -14.21
N HIS A 79 5.36 -7.87 -15.13
CA HIS A 79 6.07 -7.75 -16.42
C HIS A 79 7.25 -6.78 -16.38
N GLU A 80 7.49 -6.16 -15.24
CA GLU A 80 8.58 -5.19 -15.04
C GLU A 80 9.95 -5.87 -14.93
N VAL A 81 11.00 -5.06 -15.08
CA VAL A 81 12.37 -5.48 -14.81
C VAL A 81 12.46 -6.00 -13.38
N GLU A 82 13.07 -7.15 -13.19
CA GLU A 82 13.09 -7.89 -11.92
C GLU A 82 13.59 -7.03 -10.74
N GLU A 83 14.64 -6.23 -10.96
CA GLU A 83 15.22 -5.38 -9.93
C GLU A 83 14.21 -4.32 -9.43
N SER A 84 13.57 -3.58 -10.32
CA SER A 84 12.56 -2.57 -9.98
C SER A 84 11.34 -3.20 -9.31
N ARG A 85 10.90 -4.35 -9.82
CA ARG A 85 9.80 -5.13 -9.28
C ARG A 85 10.07 -5.57 -7.84
N MET A 86 11.26 -6.10 -7.55
CA MET A 86 11.61 -6.56 -6.21
C MET A 86 11.71 -5.42 -5.21
N LYS A 87 12.22 -4.25 -5.61
CA LYS A 87 12.22 -3.04 -4.77
C LYS A 87 10.79 -2.63 -4.39
N LYS A 88 9.86 -2.61 -5.34
CA LYS A 88 8.43 -2.32 -5.09
C LYS A 88 7.82 -3.33 -4.11
N VAL A 89 8.03 -4.62 -4.35
CA VAL A 89 7.53 -5.72 -3.50
C VAL A 89 8.05 -5.59 -2.07
N GLU A 90 9.33 -5.29 -1.89
CA GLU A 90 9.93 -5.09 -0.57
C GLU A 90 9.28 -3.92 0.19
N LYS A 91 9.11 -2.78 -0.47
CA LYS A 91 8.46 -1.60 0.14
C LYS A 91 6.98 -1.85 0.47
N MET A 92 6.25 -2.56 -0.39
CA MET A 92 4.88 -2.97 -0.09
C MET A 92 4.81 -3.93 1.10
N LYS A 93 5.70 -4.94 1.16
CA LYS A 93 5.79 -5.86 2.30
C LYS A 93 6.13 -5.11 3.59
N ARG A 94 7.04 -4.12 3.52
CA ARG A 94 7.35 -3.26 4.67
C ARG A 94 6.13 -2.41 5.09
N THR A 95 5.41 -1.84 4.13
CA THR A 95 4.16 -1.11 4.39
C THR A 95 3.12 -1.98 5.10
N ILE A 96 2.93 -3.21 4.63
CA ILE A 96 2.03 -4.19 5.26
C ILE A 96 2.44 -4.44 6.71
N GLN A 97 3.74 -4.58 6.99
CA GLN A 97 4.25 -4.79 8.35
C GLN A 97 4.00 -3.58 9.24
N LEU A 98 4.28 -2.37 8.76
CA LEU A 98 4.04 -1.14 9.50
C LEU A 98 2.54 -0.97 9.85
N ILE A 99 1.64 -1.25 8.90
CA ILE A 99 0.20 -1.21 9.16
C ILE A 99 -0.20 -2.25 10.22
N LYS A 100 0.39 -3.45 10.21
CA LYS A 100 0.15 -4.47 11.25
C LYS A 100 0.61 -3.98 12.61
N ASN A 101 1.76 -3.32 12.70
CA ASN A 101 2.27 -2.76 13.95
C ASN A 101 1.32 -1.69 14.51
N VAL A 102 0.93 -0.72 13.65
CA VAL A 102 -0.07 0.32 14.01
C VAL A 102 -1.37 -0.32 14.52
N ARG A 103 -1.80 -1.40 13.88
CA ARG A 103 -3.06 -2.08 14.20
C ARG A 103 -3.00 -2.89 15.49
N SER A 104 -1.82 -3.46 15.80
CA SER A 104 -1.62 -4.25 17.03
C SER A 104 -1.44 -3.39 18.28
N ASP A 105 -1.11 -2.10 18.11
CA ASP A 105 -0.82 -1.15 19.19
C ASP A 105 0.22 -1.68 20.19
N GLU A 106 1.21 -2.44 19.72
CA GLU A 106 2.23 -3.07 20.56
C GLU A 106 3.39 -2.12 20.94
N TYR A 107 3.24 -0.82 20.76
CA TYR A 107 4.30 0.16 21.00
C TYR A 107 4.76 0.18 22.46
N VAL A 108 3.81 0.13 23.39
CA VAL A 108 4.12 0.05 24.83
C VAL A 108 4.89 -1.23 25.13
N ARG A 109 4.43 -2.37 24.59
CA ARG A 109 5.10 -3.66 24.79
C ARG A 109 6.52 -3.69 24.20
N ASN A 110 6.74 -3.00 23.09
CA ASN A 110 8.08 -2.89 22.49
C ASN A 110 8.98 -1.97 23.34
N ALA A 111 8.46 -0.86 23.85
CA ALA A 111 9.17 0.01 24.80
C ALA A 111 9.50 -0.72 26.12
N GLU A 112 8.57 -1.55 26.62
CA GLU A 112 8.82 -2.39 27.80
C GLU A 112 9.93 -3.41 27.59
N LYS A 113 10.11 -3.94 26.39
CA LYS A 113 11.24 -4.84 26.09
C LYS A 113 12.58 -4.12 26.18
N GLU A 114 12.62 -2.83 25.84
CA GLU A 114 13.84 -2.01 25.88
C GLU A 114 14.14 -1.46 27.29
N LEU A 115 13.12 -0.98 28.00
CA LEU A 115 13.28 -0.22 29.24
C LEU A 115 12.82 -0.96 30.49
N GLY A 116 12.16 -2.11 30.32
CA GLY A 116 11.53 -2.86 31.42
C GLY A 116 10.04 -2.59 31.53
N LYS A 117 9.33 -3.52 32.17
CA LYS A 117 7.87 -3.47 32.29
C LYS A 117 7.40 -2.24 33.06
N ILE A 118 6.23 -1.74 32.70
CA ILE A 118 5.49 -0.75 33.44
C ILE A 118 5.28 -1.27 34.85
N LYS A 119 5.64 -0.45 35.84
CA LYS A 119 5.49 -0.75 37.27
C LYS A 119 4.08 -0.38 37.70
N ASN A 120 3.53 -1.18 38.63
CA ASN A 120 2.16 -1.01 39.11
C ASN A 120 1.09 -1.02 37.99
N SER A 121 1.22 -1.97 37.03
CA SER A 121 0.27 -2.11 35.92
C SER A 121 -1.14 -2.51 36.35
N ASP A 122 -1.30 -3.01 37.59
CA ASP A 122 -2.56 -3.46 38.15
C ASP A 122 -3.35 -2.32 38.84
N TRP A 123 -3.09 -1.07 38.44
CA TRP A 123 -3.72 0.12 39.01
C TRP A 123 -5.27 0.07 39.06
N LEU A 124 -5.90 -0.70 38.19
CA LEU A 124 -7.35 -0.93 38.20
C LEU A 124 -7.83 -1.76 39.41
N TRP A 125 -6.89 -2.48 40.10
CA TRP A 125 -7.21 -3.42 41.15
C TRP A 125 -6.50 -3.12 42.48
N THR A 126 -5.61 -2.13 42.50
CA THR A 126 -4.86 -1.71 43.67
C THR A 126 -5.10 -0.24 43.96
N ASP A 127 -5.55 0.09 45.18
CA ASP A 127 -5.69 1.48 45.66
C ASP A 127 -4.33 2.14 45.99
N ARG A 128 -3.22 1.51 45.57
CA ARG A 128 -1.89 2.01 45.82
C ARG A 128 -1.52 3.09 44.78
N GLU A 129 -1.16 4.27 45.23
CA GLU A 129 -0.54 5.30 44.41
C GLU A 129 0.87 4.90 43.97
N ASP A 130 1.25 5.29 42.76
CA ASP A 130 2.61 5.13 42.24
C ASP A 130 3.60 5.95 43.06
N THR A 131 4.75 5.39 43.35
CA THR A 131 5.89 6.15 43.86
C THR A 131 6.44 7.09 42.78
N ASP A 132 7.18 8.13 43.21
CA ASP A 132 7.79 9.06 42.24
C ASP A 132 8.75 8.35 41.26
N GLU A 133 9.47 7.34 41.73
CA GLU A 133 10.35 6.53 40.85
C GLU A 133 9.55 5.70 39.82
N GLU A 134 8.42 5.12 40.25
CA GLU A 134 7.53 4.39 39.32
C GLU A 134 6.91 5.30 38.29
N ARG A 135 6.46 6.49 38.67
CA ARG A 135 5.93 7.51 37.75
C ARG A 135 6.98 7.92 36.72
N ILE A 136 8.22 8.17 37.15
CA ILE A 136 9.32 8.55 36.24
C ILE A 136 9.63 7.41 35.28
N HIS A 137 9.67 6.16 35.77
CA HIS A 137 9.93 5.00 34.93
C HIS A 137 8.81 4.80 33.92
N ASN A 138 7.55 4.78 34.35
CA ASN A 138 6.39 4.59 33.49
C ASN A 138 6.31 5.69 32.41
N LYS A 139 6.58 6.94 32.80
CA LYS A 139 6.65 8.07 31.87
C LYS A 139 7.68 7.83 30.77
N LYS A 140 8.90 7.34 31.11
CA LYS A 140 9.93 7.01 30.11
C LYS A 140 9.48 5.91 29.14
N VAL A 141 8.79 4.88 29.64
CA VAL A 141 8.25 3.81 28.80
C VAL A 141 7.22 4.35 27.82
N PHE A 142 6.28 5.20 28.27
CA PHE A 142 5.28 5.80 27.40
C PHE A 142 5.89 6.78 26.41
N GLU A 143 6.88 7.59 26.80
CA GLU A 143 7.60 8.48 25.90
C GLU A 143 8.30 7.67 24.81
N ARG A 144 8.96 6.56 25.17
CA ARG A 144 9.61 5.67 24.22
C ARG A 144 8.62 4.99 23.28
N ALA A 145 7.49 4.51 23.78
CA ALA A 145 6.42 3.96 22.96
C ALA A 145 5.92 4.95 21.90
N ARG A 146 5.73 6.22 22.30
CA ARG A 146 5.35 7.29 21.40
C ARG A 146 6.41 7.62 20.36
N GLU A 147 7.70 7.57 20.73
CA GLU A 147 8.79 7.74 19.76
C GLU A 147 8.79 6.65 18.69
N ILE A 148 8.60 5.39 19.09
CA ILE A 148 8.49 4.25 18.18
C ILE A 148 7.30 4.45 17.24
N GLU A 149 6.13 4.77 17.78
CA GLU A 149 4.92 5.04 16.99
C GLU A 149 5.14 6.14 15.95
N ILE A 150 5.66 7.30 16.38
CA ILE A 150 5.93 8.43 15.47
C ILE A 150 6.94 8.05 14.38
N SER A 151 7.96 7.28 14.75
CA SER A 151 8.99 6.79 13.80
C SER A 151 8.37 5.88 12.74
N GLU A 152 7.53 4.92 13.13
CA GLU A 152 6.87 4.00 12.20
C GLU A 152 5.85 4.72 11.31
N TRP A 153 5.09 5.68 11.85
CA TRP A 153 4.20 6.53 11.04
C TRP A 153 4.95 7.38 10.02
N LYS A 154 6.10 7.94 10.39
CA LYS A 154 6.97 8.68 9.44
C LYS A 154 7.51 7.77 8.35
N GLU A 155 7.97 6.58 8.72
CA GLU A 155 8.44 5.59 7.75
C GLU A 155 7.31 5.18 6.78
N LEU A 156 6.13 4.86 7.30
CA LEU A 156 4.95 4.54 6.51
C LEU A 156 4.61 5.66 5.53
N TRP A 157 4.61 6.90 6.02
CA TRP A 157 4.36 8.07 5.18
C TRP A 157 5.38 8.18 4.05
N LEU A 158 6.67 8.07 4.35
CA LEU A 158 7.75 8.18 3.37
C LEU A 158 7.64 7.09 2.30
N ILE A 159 7.37 5.85 2.69
CA ILE A 159 7.22 4.75 1.75
C ILE A 159 6.00 4.97 0.84
N VAL A 160 4.86 5.39 1.38
CA VAL A 160 3.63 5.60 0.61
C VAL A 160 3.72 6.84 -0.28
N HIS A 161 4.33 7.92 0.22
CA HIS A 161 4.52 9.16 -0.54
C HIS A 161 5.52 8.98 -1.66
N GLY A 162 6.61 8.26 -1.40
CA GLY A 162 7.70 8.01 -2.35
C GLY A 162 8.69 9.16 -2.45
N GLN A 163 9.65 8.96 -3.34
CA GLN A 163 10.72 9.92 -3.62
C GLN A 163 10.19 11.11 -4.44
N ASP A 164 10.86 12.25 -4.30
CA ASP A 164 10.51 13.45 -5.07
C ASP A 164 10.99 13.35 -6.52
N MET A 165 10.03 13.21 -7.44
CA MET A 165 10.31 13.19 -8.87
C MET A 165 11.06 14.43 -9.40
N SER A 166 11.05 15.54 -8.67
CA SER A 166 11.83 16.72 -9.05
C SER A 166 13.33 16.49 -8.90
N GLU A 167 13.74 15.65 -7.95
CA GLU A 167 15.14 15.25 -7.77
C GLU A 167 15.58 14.33 -8.91
N PHE A 168 14.75 13.36 -9.27
CA PHE A 168 15.02 12.51 -10.44
C PHE A 168 15.20 13.34 -11.72
N ARG A 169 14.32 14.32 -11.97
CA ARG A 169 14.44 15.20 -13.14
C ARG A 169 15.76 15.93 -13.18
N LYS A 170 16.25 16.46 -12.06
CA LYS A 170 17.55 17.14 -12.00
C LYS A 170 18.71 16.21 -12.36
N ILE A 171 18.65 14.96 -11.85
CA ILE A 171 19.66 13.94 -12.17
C ILE A 171 19.60 13.58 -13.65
N TYR A 172 18.38 13.35 -14.18
CA TYR A 172 18.15 12.96 -15.55
C TYR A 172 18.53 14.06 -16.55
N ASP A 173 18.18 15.32 -16.26
CA ASP A 173 18.49 16.47 -17.12
C ASP A 173 20.01 16.76 -17.17
N GLY A 174 20.75 16.41 -16.13
CA GLY A 174 22.22 16.54 -16.07
C GLY A 174 22.99 15.47 -16.86
N LYS A 175 22.32 14.45 -17.40
CA LYS A 175 22.94 13.33 -18.11
C LYS A 175 23.00 13.56 -19.62
N THR A 176 23.95 12.89 -20.28
CA THR A 176 24.05 12.87 -21.76
C THR A 176 22.93 12.07 -22.37
N ASP A 177 22.68 12.25 -23.70
CA ASP A 177 21.61 11.51 -24.39
C ASP A 177 21.85 9.99 -24.43
N GLU A 178 23.10 9.55 -24.39
CA GLU A 178 23.47 8.14 -24.30
C GLU A 178 23.17 7.57 -22.92
N GLU A 179 23.50 8.29 -21.85
CA GLU A 179 23.21 7.90 -20.48
C GLU A 179 21.70 7.93 -20.15
N LYS A 180 20.92 8.78 -20.83
CA LYS A 180 19.44 8.84 -20.68
C LYS A 180 18.72 7.63 -21.23
N GLN A 181 19.35 6.89 -22.16
CA GLN A 181 18.80 5.66 -22.70
C GLN A 181 19.10 4.44 -21.81
N ASP A 182 19.96 4.62 -20.80
CA ASP A 182 20.27 3.55 -19.86
C ASP A 182 19.18 3.46 -18.77
N GLU A 183 18.50 2.33 -18.71
CA GLU A 183 17.52 2.02 -17.66
C GLU A 183 18.15 2.02 -16.25
N GLY A 184 19.48 1.90 -16.16
CA GLY A 184 20.24 1.97 -14.91
C GLY A 184 20.00 3.27 -14.15
N VAL A 185 19.85 4.40 -14.86
CA VAL A 185 19.61 5.71 -14.19
C VAL A 185 18.35 5.72 -13.36
N TRP A 186 17.28 5.10 -13.85
CA TRP A 186 16.04 4.93 -13.09
C TRP A 186 16.21 3.93 -11.95
N ASN A 187 16.79 2.78 -12.25
CA ASN A 187 16.95 1.71 -11.28
C ASN A 187 17.85 2.11 -10.10
N ASP A 188 18.89 2.90 -10.35
CA ASP A 188 19.78 3.41 -9.31
C ASP A 188 19.08 4.42 -8.39
N TRP A 189 18.20 5.26 -8.95
CA TRP A 189 17.48 6.27 -8.18
C TRP A 189 16.24 5.68 -7.48
N PHE A 190 15.50 4.82 -8.15
CA PHE A 190 14.23 4.30 -7.66
C PHE A 190 14.45 3.29 -6.54
N ASP A 191 13.90 3.58 -5.35
CA ASP A 191 14.00 2.74 -4.15
C ASP A 191 12.80 1.82 -3.91
N GLY A 192 11.82 1.81 -4.82
CA GLY A 192 10.58 1.03 -4.72
C GLY A 192 9.45 1.71 -3.93
N SER A 193 9.68 2.91 -3.40
CA SER A 193 8.66 3.68 -2.69
C SER A 193 7.73 4.44 -3.62
N GLY A 194 6.63 4.96 -3.07
CA GLY A 194 5.64 5.72 -3.82
C GLY A 194 4.45 4.88 -4.28
N MET A 195 3.36 4.96 -3.53
CA MET A 195 2.14 4.20 -3.80
C MET A 195 1.67 4.34 -5.25
N LYS A 196 1.83 5.51 -5.86
CA LYS A 196 1.44 5.75 -7.26
C LYS A 196 2.19 4.84 -8.24
N SER A 197 3.47 4.57 -8.00
CA SER A 197 4.32 3.74 -8.87
C SER A 197 4.06 2.23 -8.73
N TRP A 198 3.29 1.80 -7.74
CA TRP A 198 3.05 0.38 -7.48
C TRP A 198 2.05 -0.27 -8.45
N TRP A 199 1.23 0.53 -9.14
CA TRP A 199 0.18 0.08 -10.06
C TRP A 199 0.43 0.48 -11.52
N ASP A 200 1.58 1.02 -11.84
CA ASP A 200 1.95 1.39 -13.23
C ASP A 200 2.61 0.23 -13.96
#